data_1aa8c90e33f8d28d3686987bc991309e
#
_entry.id   1aa8c90e33f8d28d3686987bc991309e
#
_cell.length_a   1.000
_cell.length_b   1.000
_cell.length_c   1.000
_cell.angle_alpha   90.00
_cell.angle_beta   90.00
_cell.angle_gamma   90.00
#
_symmetry.space_group_name_H-M   'P 1'
#
loop_
_entity.id
_entity.type
_entity.pdbx_description
1 polymer ?
#
loop_
_entity_poly.entity_id
_entity_poly.type
_entity_poly.pdbx_seq_one_letter_code
_entity_poly.pdbx_strand_id
1 'polypeptide(L)'
;MPPADRLVIALGQLNATVGDIDGNAERLSRARAEAAAFGADILMSSELFLSGYPPEDLALKPAFQEACRAACEALARETADGGPALLVGLPWAEDGALYNAYALLDNGRIEAVRFKVDLPNYGVFDEKRVFKPGPAPGPIVFRGVRIGVPICEDIWGPEPVECIAETGGEILLVPNASPYERDKVGTRLNIAVNRVVESGLPLIYLNQVGGQDELVFEGASFALNADRTLAFQLPAFREKVARTVWSRQSEGWRCIEGPREIVEEGDQADYAACVLGLRDYVEKNRFPGVVLGLSGGVDSALCAAMAVDALGAERVHAVMLPYRFTSNESINDAAACAEALKLRYDTIPIAGPVEATEAALQPLFGGRSRDVTEENIQSRTRGLILMSVSNKLGAMLATTGNKSEMSVGYATLYGDMNGGFNPLKDLYKTQIFRLAALRNRWRPFGARGPDGEVIPKNIIAKAPSAELRENQKDQDSLPPYPALDAILESLVEKEMRVADIVAQGYDPETVKKVERLLYLAEYKRRQSAPGVKVTSKNFGRDRRYPIVNRFRDSGLGKREPDAAIAPPRPRGTSERFED
;
A
#
# COMPACT_ATOMS: atom_id res chain seq x y z
N MET A 1 20.95 36.86 -14.48
CA MET A 1 22.11 35.94 -14.63
C MET A 1 21.87 35.10 -15.88
N PRO A 2 22.91 34.69 -16.62
CA PRO A 2 22.71 33.75 -17.72
C PRO A 2 22.10 32.46 -17.17
N PRO A 3 21.29 31.70 -17.96
CA PRO A 3 20.73 30.43 -17.53
C PRO A 3 21.84 29.47 -17.10
N ALA A 4 21.59 28.68 -16.05
CA ALA A 4 22.54 27.67 -15.63
C ALA A 4 22.70 26.58 -16.72
N ASP A 5 23.92 26.17 -16.99
CA ASP A 5 24.21 25.05 -17.90
C ASP A 5 24.36 23.71 -17.16
N ARG A 6 24.30 23.76 -15.83
CA ARG A 6 24.40 22.60 -14.95
C ARG A 6 23.49 22.79 -13.75
N LEU A 7 22.76 21.74 -13.39
CA LEU A 7 21.96 21.66 -12.16
C LEU A 7 22.29 20.39 -11.39
N VAL A 8 22.45 20.52 -10.08
CA VAL A 8 22.48 19.39 -9.15
C VAL A 8 21.15 19.32 -8.45
N ILE A 9 20.34 18.33 -8.82
CA ILE A 9 19.02 18.11 -8.27
C ILE A 9 19.10 16.99 -7.25
N ALA A 10 18.79 17.31 -5.99
CA ALA A 10 18.63 16.34 -4.94
C ALA A 10 17.19 15.80 -4.91
N LEU A 11 17.05 14.52 -4.70
CA LEU A 11 15.76 13.83 -4.64
C LEU A 11 15.52 13.32 -3.23
N GLY A 12 14.49 13.82 -2.58
CA GLY A 12 14.07 13.39 -1.26
C GLY A 12 12.98 12.31 -1.35
N GLN A 13 13.37 11.05 -1.60
CA GLN A 13 12.48 9.91 -1.44
C GLN A 13 12.36 9.59 0.04
N LEU A 14 11.38 10.21 0.70
CA LEU A 14 11.24 10.25 2.15
C LEU A 14 9.89 9.69 2.60
N ASN A 15 9.83 9.27 3.87
CA ASN A 15 8.66 8.70 4.51
C ASN A 15 7.95 9.75 5.37
N ALA A 16 6.96 10.42 4.80
CA ALA A 16 6.11 11.36 5.53
C ALA A 16 5.08 10.64 6.42
N THR A 17 4.65 11.32 7.48
CA THR A 17 3.53 10.89 8.33
C THR A 17 2.38 11.87 8.17
N VAL A 18 1.18 11.39 7.85
CA VAL A 18 0.00 12.25 7.72
C VAL A 18 -0.27 12.96 9.05
N GLY A 19 -0.40 14.28 8.98
CA GLY A 19 -0.70 15.13 10.15
C GLY A 19 0.49 15.49 11.03
N ASP A 20 1.65 14.90 10.84
CA ASP A 20 2.89 15.27 11.55
C ASP A 20 3.65 16.39 10.80
N ILE A 21 3.00 17.55 10.69
CA ILE A 21 3.50 18.66 9.88
C ILE A 21 4.89 19.11 10.31
N ASP A 22 5.11 19.27 11.62
CA ASP A 22 6.41 19.67 12.17
C ASP A 22 7.48 18.61 11.94
N GLY A 23 7.17 17.33 12.17
CA GLY A 23 8.09 16.22 11.90
C GLY A 23 8.43 16.06 10.42
N ASN A 24 7.46 16.28 9.51
CA ASN A 24 7.70 16.28 8.07
C ASN A 24 8.57 17.47 7.63
N ALA A 25 8.34 18.66 8.20
CA ALA A 25 9.19 19.84 7.96
C ALA A 25 10.63 19.62 8.45
N GLU A 26 10.82 19.06 9.65
CA GLU A 26 12.13 18.69 10.16
C GLU A 26 12.87 17.67 9.28
N ARG A 27 12.15 16.68 8.72
CA ARG A 27 12.70 15.74 7.74
C ARG A 27 13.20 16.45 6.49
N LEU A 28 12.44 17.44 5.98
CA LEU A 28 12.85 18.27 4.83
C LEU A 28 14.09 19.12 5.16
N SER A 29 14.16 19.75 6.32
CA SER A 29 15.33 20.52 6.76
C SER A 29 16.58 19.64 6.85
N ARG A 30 16.46 18.43 7.41
CA ARG A 30 17.57 17.45 7.45
C ARG A 30 17.99 17.00 6.06
N ALA A 31 17.03 16.65 5.19
CA ALA A 31 17.31 16.26 3.82
C ALA A 31 17.96 17.40 3.01
N ARG A 32 17.55 18.66 3.26
CA ARG A 32 18.15 19.84 2.66
C ARG A 32 19.60 20.02 3.12
N ALA A 33 19.91 19.82 4.40
CA ALA A 33 21.27 19.86 4.91
C ALA A 33 22.15 18.76 4.29
N GLU A 34 21.62 17.54 4.13
CA GLU A 34 22.31 16.45 3.41
C GLU A 34 22.53 16.82 1.93
N ALA A 35 21.55 17.40 1.26
CA ALA A 35 21.65 17.88 -0.11
C ALA A 35 22.71 18.99 -0.26
N ALA A 36 22.80 19.90 0.70
CA ALA A 36 23.83 20.96 0.73
C ALA A 36 25.23 20.37 0.83
N ALA A 37 25.43 19.31 1.59
CA ALA A 37 26.74 18.68 1.79
C ALA A 37 27.34 18.10 0.49
N PHE A 38 26.51 17.74 -0.49
CA PHE A 38 26.97 17.30 -1.81
C PHE A 38 26.75 18.34 -2.93
N GLY A 39 26.48 19.60 -2.55
CA GLY A 39 26.41 20.74 -3.47
C GLY A 39 25.17 20.75 -4.36
N ALA A 40 24.02 20.35 -3.86
CA ALA A 40 22.77 20.45 -4.59
C ALA A 40 22.35 21.92 -4.80
N ASP A 41 21.71 22.18 -5.93
CA ASP A 41 21.09 23.47 -6.23
C ASP A 41 19.66 23.54 -5.69
N ILE A 42 18.96 22.40 -5.73
CA ILE A 42 17.57 22.26 -5.32
C ILE A 42 17.30 20.85 -4.77
N LEU A 43 16.48 20.75 -3.72
CA LEU A 43 15.92 19.49 -3.20
C LEU A 43 14.44 19.40 -3.59
N MET A 44 14.05 18.27 -4.17
CA MET A 44 12.68 17.95 -4.53
C MET A 44 12.08 16.98 -3.50
N SER A 45 10.89 17.28 -2.95
CA SER A 45 10.09 16.36 -2.12
C SER A 45 8.98 15.68 -2.94
N SER A 46 8.25 14.72 -2.34
CA SER A 46 7.08 14.11 -2.97
C SER A 46 5.83 15.00 -2.89
N GLU A 47 4.77 14.59 -3.58
CA GLU A 47 3.44 15.22 -3.55
C GLU A 47 2.92 15.29 -2.11
N LEU A 48 2.32 16.44 -1.73
CA LEU A 48 1.72 16.71 -0.40
C LEU A 48 2.61 16.30 0.79
N PHE A 49 3.93 16.31 0.61
CA PHE A 49 4.87 15.79 1.62
C PHE A 49 4.69 16.43 2.99
N LEU A 50 4.46 17.75 3.04
CA LEU A 50 4.38 18.49 4.30
C LEU A 50 3.19 18.05 5.16
N SER A 51 2.05 17.80 4.53
CA SER A 51 0.86 17.24 5.19
C SER A 51 0.91 15.74 5.41
N GLY A 52 1.77 15.04 4.65
CA GLY A 52 1.67 13.61 4.37
C GLY A 52 0.54 13.29 3.38
N TYR A 53 0.61 12.14 2.71
CA TYR A 53 -0.36 11.69 1.71
C TYR A 53 -0.93 10.30 2.07
N PRO A 54 -2.27 10.07 1.91
CA PRO A 54 -3.30 11.07 1.61
C PRO A 54 -3.80 11.78 2.88
N PRO A 55 -3.94 13.12 2.87
CA PRO A 55 -4.39 13.86 4.04
C PRO A 55 -5.89 13.72 4.31
N GLU A 56 -6.67 13.22 3.35
CA GLU A 56 -8.12 12.99 3.43
C GLU A 56 -8.86 14.23 3.96
N ASP A 57 -9.87 14.03 4.82
CA ASP A 57 -10.66 15.11 5.41
C ASP A 57 -9.88 16.03 6.35
N LEU A 58 -8.66 15.69 6.76
CA LEU A 58 -7.80 16.59 7.51
C LEU A 58 -7.50 17.86 6.72
N ALA A 59 -7.31 17.73 5.40
CA ALA A 59 -7.05 18.88 4.53
C ALA A 59 -8.19 19.92 4.50
N LEU A 60 -9.42 19.52 4.83
CA LEU A 60 -10.58 20.41 4.89
C LEU A 60 -10.60 21.28 6.16
N LYS A 61 -9.77 20.99 7.16
CA LYS A 61 -9.73 21.74 8.42
C LYS A 61 -8.89 23.02 8.25
N PRO A 62 -9.43 24.23 8.51
CA PRO A 62 -8.66 25.47 8.40
C PRO A 62 -7.36 25.46 9.22
N ALA A 63 -7.40 24.99 10.47
CA ALA A 63 -6.22 24.89 11.32
C ALA A 63 -5.12 23.98 10.74
N PHE A 64 -5.50 22.93 10.00
CA PHE A 64 -4.54 22.06 9.31
C PHE A 64 -3.89 22.77 8.13
N GLN A 65 -4.69 23.53 7.35
CA GLN A 65 -4.21 24.34 6.23
C GLN A 65 -3.25 25.43 6.71
N GLU A 66 -3.62 26.14 7.79
CA GLU A 66 -2.81 27.19 8.43
C GLU A 66 -1.47 26.62 8.94
N ALA A 67 -1.48 25.44 9.58
CA ALA A 67 -0.26 24.79 10.04
C ALA A 67 0.66 24.41 8.88
N CYS A 68 0.13 23.83 7.79
CA CYS A 68 0.91 23.52 6.58
C CYS A 68 1.50 24.79 5.96
N ARG A 69 0.74 25.87 5.90
CA ARG A 69 1.20 27.16 5.39
C ARG A 69 2.33 27.75 6.24
N ALA A 70 2.16 27.77 7.56
CA ALA A 70 3.16 28.30 8.49
C ALA A 70 4.48 27.50 8.43
N ALA A 71 4.40 26.16 8.34
CA ALA A 71 5.57 25.31 8.19
C ALA A 71 6.28 25.53 6.84
N CYS A 72 5.53 25.70 5.75
CA CYS A 72 6.08 26.06 4.45
C CYS A 72 6.83 27.41 4.48
N GLU A 73 6.27 28.41 5.13
CA GLU A 73 6.89 29.72 5.33
C GLU A 73 8.14 29.65 6.22
N ALA A 74 8.15 28.75 7.22
CA ALA A 74 9.33 28.51 8.05
C ALA A 74 10.47 27.89 7.22
N LEU A 75 10.16 26.84 6.43
CA LEU A 75 11.12 26.23 5.49
C LEU A 75 11.62 27.24 4.45
N ALA A 76 10.76 28.12 3.96
CA ALA A 76 11.19 29.17 3.03
C ALA A 76 12.25 30.08 3.67
N ARG A 77 12.06 30.51 4.93
CA ARG A 77 13.06 31.33 5.67
C ARG A 77 14.42 30.63 5.80
N GLU A 78 14.44 29.30 5.94
CA GLU A 78 15.71 28.56 6.01
C GLU A 78 16.53 28.69 4.71
N THR A 79 15.88 28.88 3.56
CA THR A 79 16.57 28.99 2.26
C THR A 79 17.32 30.35 2.08
N ALA A 80 17.22 31.28 3.04
CA ALA A 80 17.97 32.53 3.04
C ALA A 80 19.47 32.35 3.27
N ASP A 81 19.92 31.14 3.65
CA ASP A 81 21.32 30.79 3.93
C ASP A 81 22.17 30.61 2.65
N GLY A 82 21.57 30.67 1.47
CA GLY A 82 22.22 30.45 0.16
C GLY A 82 22.48 28.96 -0.16
N GLY A 83 21.96 28.03 0.63
CA GLY A 83 21.96 26.61 0.36
C GLY A 83 20.96 26.20 -0.71
N PRO A 84 20.66 24.88 -0.85
CA PRO A 84 19.70 24.38 -1.85
C PRO A 84 18.32 25.00 -1.68
N ALA A 85 17.69 25.36 -2.80
CA ALA A 85 16.26 25.64 -2.85
C ALA A 85 15.45 24.38 -2.52
N LEU A 86 14.17 24.55 -2.11
CA LEU A 86 13.25 23.44 -1.83
C LEU A 86 12.05 23.48 -2.78
N LEU A 87 11.67 22.29 -3.27
CA LEU A 87 10.37 22.05 -3.89
C LEU A 87 9.52 21.19 -2.95
N VAL A 88 8.41 21.73 -2.47
CA VAL A 88 7.62 21.17 -1.37
C VAL A 88 6.15 21.01 -1.74
N GLY A 89 5.62 19.78 -1.57
CA GLY A 89 4.19 19.48 -1.75
C GLY A 89 3.39 19.77 -0.48
N LEU A 90 2.25 20.50 -0.62
CA LEU A 90 1.35 20.82 0.50
C LEU A 90 -0.06 21.17 0.03
N PRO A 91 -1.09 21.04 0.91
CA PRO A 91 -2.39 21.64 0.69
C PRO A 91 -2.27 23.18 0.72
N TRP A 92 -2.89 23.84 -0.26
CA TRP A 92 -2.81 25.29 -0.39
C TRP A 92 -4.20 25.92 -0.53
N ALA A 93 -4.57 26.72 0.45
CA ALA A 93 -5.82 27.49 0.41
C ALA A 93 -5.56 28.87 -0.23
N GLU A 94 -6.33 29.19 -1.29
CA GLU A 94 -6.26 30.46 -1.99
C GLU A 94 -7.64 30.79 -2.59
N ASP A 95 -8.10 32.02 -2.48
CA ASP A 95 -9.37 32.53 -3.02
C ASP A 95 -10.61 31.68 -2.68
N GLY A 96 -10.63 31.13 -1.47
CA GLY A 96 -11.74 30.30 -0.99
C GLY A 96 -11.76 28.88 -1.57
N ALA A 97 -10.72 28.46 -2.27
CA ALA A 97 -10.52 27.12 -2.78
C ALA A 97 -9.30 26.46 -2.13
N LEU A 98 -9.29 25.11 -2.12
CA LEU A 98 -8.19 24.31 -1.63
C LEU A 98 -7.58 23.53 -2.79
N TYR A 99 -6.26 23.59 -2.91
CA TYR A 99 -5.50 22.96 -3.98
C TYR A 99 -4.47 21.98 -3.44
N ASN A 100 -4.20 20.91 -4.18
CA ASN A 100 -3.00 20.13 -4.06
C ASN A 100 -1.89 20.90 -4.78
N ALA A 101 -0.90 21.40 -4.03
CA ALA A 101 0.05 22.39 -4.52
C ALA A 101 1.50 21.95 -4.33
N TYR A 102 2.38 22.57 -5.11
CA TYR A 102 3.81 22.39 -5.05
C TYR A 102 4.52 23.74 -5.11
N ALA A 103 5.26 24.08 -4.06
CA ALA A 103 5.87 25.38 -3.87
C ALA A 103 7.39 25.35 -4.07
N LEU A 104 7.94 26.32 -4.78
CA LEU A 104 9.37 26.61 -4.83
C LEU A 104 9.74 27.58 -3.73
N LEU A 105 10.62 27.18 -2.83
CA LEU A 105 11.17 27.97 -1.73
C LEU A 105 12.63 28.28 -2.03
N ASP A 106 12.96 29.55 -2.16
CA ASP A 106 14.34 30.01 -2.45
C ASP A 106 14.57 31.41 -1.90
N ASN A 107 15.80 31.76 -1.56
CA ASN A 107 16.20 33.08 -1.07
C ASN A 107 15.34 33.64 0.08
N GLY A 108 14.91 32.79 0.99
CA GLY A 108 14.12 33.16 2.16
C GLY A 108 12.63 33.37 1.93
N ARG A 109 12.09 33.01 0.77
CA ARG A 109 10.68 33.24 0.40
C ARG A 109 10.11 32.14 -0.48
N ILE A 110 8.78 32.16 -0.63
CA ILE A 110 8.05 31.33 -1.59
C ILE A 110 8.10 32.06 -2.93
N GLU A 111 8.85 31.51 -3.90
CA GLU A 111 9.07 32.14 -5.20
C GLU A 111 7.97 31.83 -6.21
N ALA A 112 7.39 30.63 -6.14
CA ALA A 112 6.32 30.19 -7.02
C ALA A 112 5.51 29.05 -6.40
N VAL A 113 4.24 28.95 -6.82
CA VAL A 113 3.36 27.82 -6.48
C VAL A 113 2.74 27.28 -7.75
N ARG A 114 2.58 25.98 -7.85
CA ARG A 114 1.83 25.29 -8.90
C ARG A 114 0.80 24.39 -8.28
N PHE A 115 -0.33 24.26 -8.94
CA PHE A 115 -1.47 23.47 -8.50
C PHE A 115 -1.64 22.25 -9.40
N LYS A 116 -2.01 21.14 -8.81
CA LYS A 116 -2.39 19.93 -9.53
C LYS A 116 -3.64 20.20 -10.37
N VAL A 117 -3.59 19.79 -11.63
CA VAL A 117 -4.68 20.01 -12.60
C VAL A 117 -5.61 18.80 -12.61
N ASP A 118 -5.05 17.62 -12.79
CA ASP A 118 -5.81 16.38 -12.86
C ASP A 118 -5.91 15.73 -11.46
N LEU A 119 -7.14 15.63 -10.96
CA LEU A 119 -7.42 15.07 -9.65
C LEU A 119 -7.97 13.65 -9.79
N PRO A 120 -7.25 12.61 -9.31
CA PRO A 120 -7.73 11.23 -9.38
C PRO A 120 -8.95 11.04 -8.46
N ASN A 121 -9.95 10.31 -8.98
CA ASN A 121 -11.19 10.00 -8.25
C ASN A 121 -11.66 8.58 -8.59
N TYR A 122 -10.77 7.61 -8.41
CA TYR A 122 -10.99 6.19 -8.68
C TYR A 122 -10.15 5.34 -7.72
N GLY A 123 -10.56 4.08 -7.51
CA GLY A 123 -9.86 3.16 -6.60
C GLY A 123 -9.75 3.75 -5.20
N VAL A 124 -8.52 3.91 -4.73
CA VAL A 124 -8.19 4.48 -3.41
C VAL A 124 -8.21 6.01 -3.39
N PHE A 125 -8.25 6.65 -4.55
CA PHE A 125 -8.19 8.11 -4.66
C PHE A 125 -9.57 8.77 -4.59
N ASP A 126 -9.66 9.89 -3.90
CA ASP A 126 -10.89 10.68 -3.70
C ASP A 126 -10.58 12.20 -3.68
N GLU A 127 -9.62 12.63 -4.50
CA GLU A 127 -9.09 13.99 -4.46
C GLU A 127 -10.10 15.05 -4.90
N LYS A 128 -11.00 14.74 -5.84
CA LYS A 128 -12.04 15.69 -6.28
C LYS A 128 -13.00 16.11 -5.16
N ARG A 129 -13.11 15.33 -4.11
CA ARG A 129 -13.90 15.66 -2.93
C ARG A 129 -13.23 16.73 -2.04
N VAL A 130 -11.91 16.78 -2.08
CA VAL A 130 -11.08 17.61 -1.18
C VAL A 130 -10.52 18.83 -1.91
N PHE A 131 -9.98 18.64 -3.10
CA PHE A 131 -9.25 19.67 -3.84
C PHE A 131 -10.01 20.16 -5.07
N LYS A 132 -9.67 21.38 -5.51
CA LYS A 132 -10.08 21.94 -6.79
C LYS A 132 -8.96 21.74 -7.81
N PRO A 133 -9.30 21.50 -9.11
CA PRO A 133 -8.31 21.49 -10.16
C PRO A 133 -7.64 22.85 -10.30
N GLY A 134 -6.32 22.83 -10.50
CA GLY A 134 -5.54 24.01 -10.80
C GLY A 134 -5.79 24.54 -12.22
N PRO A 135 -5.34 25.76 -12.53
CA PRO A 135 -5.34 26.28 -13.90
C PRO A 135 -4.29 25.55 -14.76
N ALA A 136 -4.36 25.74 -16.08
CA ALA A 136 -3.37 25.22 -17.01
C ALA A 136 -1.93 25.58 -16.55
N PRO A 137 -1.02 24.58 -16.41
CA PRO A 137 0.26 24.78 -15.76
C PRO A 137 1.29 25.39 -16.71
N GLY A 138 2.04 26.38 -16.25
CA GLY A 138 3.25 26.87 -16.92
C GLY A 138 4.50 26.52 -16.11
N PRO A 139 5.71 26.53 -16.71
CA PRO A 139 6.94 26.26 -15.99
C PRO A 139 7.21 27.30 -14.89
N ILE A 140 7.94 26.92 -13.86
CA ILE A 140 8.58 27.84 -12.93
C ILE A 140 9.99 28.19 -13.43
N VAL A 141 10.52 29.35 -13.06
CA VAL A 141 11.89 29.74 -13.42
C VAL A 141 12.78 29.59 -12.19
N PHE A 142 13.79 28.73 -12.30
CA PHE A 142 14.81 28.56 -11.28
C PHE A 142 16.19 28.70 -11.90
N ARG A 143 16.99 29.67 -11.45
CA ARG A 143 18.32 29.98 -12.00
C ARG A 143 18.34 30.11 -13.54
N GLY A 144 17.29 30.68 -14.11
CA GLY A 144 17.12 30.86 -15.54
C GLY A 144 16.70 29.61 -16.32
N VAL A 145 16.46 28.49 -15.65
CA VAL A 145 15.93 27.24 -16.23
C VAL A 145 14.42 27.20 -16.04
N ARG A 146 13.69 26.83 -17.07
CA ARG A 146 12.22 26.71 -17.06
C ARG A 146 11.81 25.28 -16.69
N ILE A 147 11.48 25.07 -15.43
CA ILE A 147 11.16 23.76 -14.85
C ILE A 147 9.65 23.54 -14.90
N GLY A 148 9.19 22.50 -15.58
CA GLY A 148 7.83 21.99 -15.50
C GLY A 148 7.62 21.17 -14.24
N VAL A 149 6.50 21.40 -13.56
CA VAL A 149 6.15 20.66 -12.33
C VAL A 149 4.73 20.12 -12.45
N PRO A 150 4.49 19.11 -13.31
CA PRO A 150 3.23 18.38 -13.29
C PRO A 150 3.18 17.47 -12.06
N ILE A 151 2.05 17.45 -11.33
CA ILE A 151 1.93 16.74 -10.06
C ILE A 151 1.20 15.42 -10.27
N CYS A 152 1.90 14.30 -10.09
CA CYS A 152 1.39 12.93 -10.04
C CYS A 152 0.43 12.60 -11.21
N GLU A 153 -0.91 12.71 -11.01
CA GLU A 153 -1.94 12.42 -12.02
C GLU A 153 -1.80 13.29 -13.29
N ASP A 154 -1.21 14.46 -13.20
CA ASP A 154 -1.02 15.37 -14.34
C ASP A 154 -0.22 14.75 -15.49
N ILE A 155 0.55 13.69 -15.25
CA ILE A 155 1.26 12.97 -16.32
C ILE A 155 0.48 11.79 -16.89
N TRP A 156 -0.68 11.43 -16.33
CA TRP A 156 -1.49 10.32 -16.84
C TRP A 156 -2.25 10.72 -18.11
N GLY A 157 -2.64 11.99 -18.23
CA GLY A 157 -3.09 12.62 -19.47
C GLY A 157 -1.96 13.41 -20.16
N PRO A 158 -2.08 13.77 -21.45
CA PRO A 158 -1.10 14.57 -22.16
C PRO A 158 -1.16 16.07 -21.82
N GLU A 159 -2.37 16.61 -21.59
CA GLU A 159 -2.66 18.04 -21.61
C GLU A 159 -1.79 18.91 -20.67
N PRO A 160 -1.57 18.58 -19.38
CA PRO A 160 -0.74 19.39 -18.50
C PRO A 160 0.73 19.46 -18.96
N VAL A 161 1.27 18.34 -19.47
CA VAL A 161 2.66 18.26 -19.93
C VAL A 161 2.84 19.00 -21.26
N GLU A 162 1.90 18.88 -22.19
CA GLU A 162 1.88 19.65 -23.44
C GLU A 162 1.86 21.15 -23.18
N CYS A 163 1.00 21.61 -22.27
CA CYS A 163 0.94 23.02 -21.88
C CYS A 163 2.27 23.53 -21.32
N ILE A 164 2.96 22.73 -20.50
CA ILE A 164 4.29 23.05 -19.96
C ILE A 164 5.32 23.13 -21.11
N ALA A 165 5.32 22.18 -22.04
CA ALA A 165 6.26 22.14 -23.16
C ALA A 165 6.04 23.33 -24.11
N GLU A 166 4.82 23.60 -24.53
CA GLU A 166 4.44 24.72 -25.41
C GLU A 166 4.78 26.08 -24.80
N THR A 167 4.69 26.19 -23.47
CA THR A 167 5.09 27.42 -22.77
C THR A 167 6.58 27.47 -22.45
N GLY A 168 7.39 26.58 -23.04
CA GLY A 168 8.86 26.60 -23.03
C GLY A 168 9.49 25.94 -21.80
N GLY A 169 8.86 24.93 -21.21
CA GLY A 169 9.49 24.05 -20.23
C GLY A 169 10.73 23.37 -20.81
N GLU A 170 11.72 23.09 -19.97
CA GLU A 170 13.00 22.50 -20.39
C GLU A 170 13.28 21.14 -19.73
N ILE A 171 12.72 20.91 -18.54
CA ILE A 171 12.82 19.67 -17.76
C ILE A 171 11.56 19.49 -16.92
N LEU A 172 11.10 18.25 -16.77
CA LEU A 172 9.93 17.92 -15.97
C LEU A 172 10.35 17.32 -14.63
N LEU A 173 9.90 17.93 -13.53
CA LEU A 173 10.04 17.40 -12.17
C LEU A 173 8.65 16.98 -11.68
N VAL A 174 8.40 15.67 -11.58
CA VAL A 174 7.09 15.09 -11.27
C VAL A 174 7.09 14.56 -9.85
N PRO A 175 6.54 15.31 -8.88
CA PRO A 175 6.35 14.81 -7.52
C PRO A 175 5.14 13.87 -7.47
N ASN A 176 5.30 12.72 -6.82
CA ASN A 176 4.28 11.71 -6.74
C ASN A 176 4.10 11.19 -5.31
N ALA A 177 2.88 10.77 -5.00
CA ALA A 177 2.51 9.90 -3.91
C ALA A 177 1.64 8.76 -4.46
N SER A 178 2.21 8.01 -5.40
CA SER A 178 1.55 6.91 -6.10
C SER A 178 1.73 5.60 -5.32
N PRO A 179 0.63 4.99 -4.78
CA PRO A 179 0.73 3.79 -3.96
C PRO A 179 1.24 2.58 -4.74
N TYR A 180 1.91 1.70 -4.02
CA TYR A 180 2.31 0.38 -4.50
C TYR A 180 1.08 -0.43 -4.92
N GLU A 181 1.24 -1.10 -6.01
CA GLU A 181 0.37 -2.13 -6.52
C GLU A 181 1.23 -3.06 -7.35
N ARG A 182 0.98 -4.38 -7.29
CA ARG A 182 1.71 -5.36 -8.09
C ARG A 182 1.64 -4.96 -9.57
N ASP A 183 2.79 -4.98 -10.26
CA ASP A 183 2.96 -4.67 -11.70
C ASP A 183 2.74 -3.19 -12.11
N LYS A 184 2.45 -2.30 -11.17
CA LYS A 184 2.22 -0.86 -11.48
C LYS A 184 3.50 -0.11 -11.87
N VAL A 185 4.67 -0.59 -11.48
CA VAL A 185 5.98 0.02 -11.85
C VAL A 185 6.12 0.11 -13.37
N GLY A 186 5.80 -0.98 -14.08
CA GLY A 186 5.81 -0.98 -15.55
C GLY A 186 4.83 0.02 -16.17
N THR A 187 3.64 0.17 -15.57
CA THR A 187 2.63 1.14 -16.02
C THR A 187 3.14 2.57 -15.86
N ARG A 188 3.72 2.93 -14.71
CA ARG A 188 4.30 4.26 -14.46
C ARG A 188 5.43 4.59 -15.43
N LEU A 189 6.31 3.62 -15.69
CA LEU A 189 7.39 3.79 -16.65
C LEU A 189 6.85 4.06 -18.05
N ASN A 190 5.86 3.31 -18.52
CA ASN A 190 5.23 3.51 -19.82
C ASN A 190 4.58 4.88 -19.94
N ILE A 191 3.89 5.36 -18.90
CA ILE A 191 3.30 6.70 -18.85
C ILE A 191 4.38 7.76 -18.96
N ALA A 192 5.46 7.65 -18.18
CA ALA A 192 6.58 8.59 -18.24
C ALA A 192 7.25 8.59 -19.63
N VAL A 193 7.43 7.42 -20.25
CA VAL A 193 7.96 7.32 -21.63
C VAL A 193 7.06 8.05 -22.62
N ASN A 194 5.73 7.89 -22.51
CA ASN A 194 4.80 8.60 -23.40
C ASN A 194 4.93 10.12 -23.25
N ARG A 195 5.02 10.63 -22.02
CA ARG A 195 5.19 12.08 -21.78
C ARG A 195 6.52 12.60 -22.31
N VAL A 196 7.61 11.83 -22.18
CA VAL A 196 8.92 12.18 -22.76
C VAL A 196 8.86 12.19 -24.29
N VAL A 197 8.18 11.23 -24.91
CA VAL A 197 8.03 11.16 -26.39
C VAL A 197 7.24 12.36 -26.91
N GLU A 198 6.14 12.72 -26.27
CA GLU A 198 5.26 13.79 -26.72
C GLU A 198 5.86 15.18 -26.48
N SER A 199 6.49 15.40 -25.33
CA SER A 199 7.05 16.71 -24.98
C SER A 199 8.48 16.95 -25.49
N GLY A 200 9.23 15.87 -25.75
CA GLY A 200 10.68 15.95 -26.01
C GLY A 200 11.51 16.34 -24.78
N LEU A 201 10.92 16.39 -23.59
CA LEU A 201 11.59 16.84 -22.36
C LEU A 201 12.06 15.65 -21.51
N PRO A 202 13.23 15.74 -20.84
CA PRO A 202 13.59 14.77 -19.83
C PRO A 202 12.69 14.89 -18.61
N LEU A 203 12.44 13.76 -17.93
CA LEU A 203 11.48 13.65 -16.84
C LEU A 203 12.09 12.97 -15.62
N ILE A 204 11.97 13.62 -14.46
CA ILE A 204 12.24 13.04 -13.13
C ILE A 204 10.92 12.65 -12.49
N TYR A 205 10.76 11.38 -12.16
CA TYR A 205 9.64 10.82 -11.41
C TYR A 205 10.08 10.57 -9.96
N LEU A 206 9.74 11.45 -9.04
CA LEU A 206 9.99 11.25 -7.62
C LEU A 206 8.74 10.70 -6.94
N ASN A 207 8.82 9.53 -6.33
CA ASN A 207 7.72 8.94 -5.57
C ASN A 207 8.01 8.93 -4.07
N GLN A 208 6.95 9.02 -3.26
CA GLN A 208 6.99 8.84 -1.81
C GLN A 208 7.40 7.41 -1.45
N VAL A 209 7.99 7.21 -0.27
CA VAL A 209 8.19 5.90 0.35
C VAL A 209 7.49 5.85 1.70
N GLY A 210 7.05 4.67 2.13
CA GLY A 210 6.47 4.44 3.46
C GLY A 210 5.07 3.84 3.44
N GLY A 211 4.59 3.44 4.61
CA GLY A 211 3.22 2.96 4.83
C GLY A 211 2.33 4.03 5.45
N GLN A 212 1.10 4.12 4.98
CA GLN A 212 0.07 4.98 5.54
C GLN A 212 -1.28 4.26 5.46
N ASP A 213 -1.81 3.86 6.62
CA ASP A 213 -3.02 3.04 6.73
C ASP A 213 -2.92 1.76 5.88
N GLU A 214 -3.78 1.57 4.89
CA GLU A 214 -3.74 0.43 3.97
C GLU A 214 -2.75 0.62 2.80
N LEU A 215 -2.26 1.84 2.57
CA LEU A 215 -1.40 2.17 1.44
C LEU A 215 0.08 2.00 1.81
N VAL A 216 0.83 1.49 0.85
CA VAL A 216 2.29 1.49 0.90
C VAL A 216 2.81 2.20 -0.34
N PHE A 217 3.81 3.03 -0.15
CA PHE A 217 4.51 3.72 -1.22
C PHE A 217 5.91 3.12 -1.31
N GLU A 218 6.26 2.59 -2.46
CA GLU A 218 7.53 1.90 -2.61
C GLU A 218 8.71 2.82 -2.91
N GLY A 219 8.46 4.10 -3.22
CA GLY A 219 9.52 4.95 -3.75
C GLY A 219 9.86 4.53 -5.18
N ALA A 220 11.00 3.85 -5.36
CA ALA A 220 11.49 3.40 -6.66
C ALA A 220 11.54 4.54 -7.70
N SER A 221 11.87 5.75 -7.26
CA SER A 221 11.92 6.95 -8.09
C SER A 221 12.94 6.78 -9.22
N PHE A 222 12.65 7.35 -10.39
CA PHE A 222 13.48 7.20 -11.59
C PHE A 222 13.49 8.47 -12.44
N ALA A 223 14.35 8.52 -13.44
CA ALA A 223 14.27 9.53 -14.47
C ALA A 223 14.55 8.96 -15.86
N LEU A 224 13.99 9.64 -16.86
CA LEU A 224 14.23 9.41 -18.27
C LEU A 224 14.89 10.64 -18.88
N ASN A 225 15.91 10.43 -19.71
CA ASN A 225 16.42 11.45 -20.61
C ASN A 225 15.43 11.67 -21.78
N ALA A 226 15.58 12.77 -22.51
CA ALA A 226 14.75 13.07 -23.69
C ALA A 226 14.80 11.97 -24.76
N ASP A 227 15.90 11.21 -24.84
CA ASP A 227 16.04 10.04 -25.71
C ASP A 227 15.38 8.75 -25.15
N ARG A 228 14.64 8.85 -24.06
CA ARG A 228 13.91 7.76 -23.36
C ARG A 228 14.82 6.78 -22.64
N THR A 229 16.12 7.01 -22.58
CA THR A 229 17.02 6.18 -21.79
C THR A 229 16.78 6.41 -20.30
N LEU A 230 16.82 5.33 -19.50
CA LEU A 230 16.78 5.43 -18.03
C LEU A 230 18.01 6.20 -17.55
N ALA A 231 17.79 7.37 -16.95
CA ALA A 231 18.84 8.26 -16.47
C ALA A 231 19.37 7.83 -15.09
N PHE A 232 18.46 7.54 -14.17
CA PHE A 232 18.77 6.97 -12.86
C PHE A 232 17.60 6.13 -12.34
N GLN A 233 17.86 5.32 -11.30
CA GLN A 233 16.89 4.52 -10.55
C GLN A 233 17.23 4.55 -9.07
N LEU A 234 16.29 4.93 -8.21
CA LEU A 234 16.40 4.83 -6.75
C LEU A 234 15.89 3.48 -6.25
N PRO A 235 16.30 3.06 -5.04
CA PRO A 235 15.82 1.80 -4.46
C PRO A 235 14.33 1.85 -4.13
N ALA A 236 13.68 0.69 -4.08
CA ALA A 236 12.34 0.55 -3.54
C ALA A 236 12.36 0.36 -2.02
N PHE A 237 11.26 0.68 -1.35
CA PHE A 237 10.96 0.47 0.07
C PHE A 237 12.00 1.05 1.06
N ARG A 238 12.76 2.05 0.61
CA ARG A 238 13.84 2.70 1.40
C ARG A 238 13.80 4.21 1.25
N GLU A 239 14.01 4.93 2.35
CA GLU A 239 14.30 6.35 2.28
C GLU A 239 15.68 6.60 1.64
N LYS A 240 15.76 7.66 0.84
CA LYS A 240 17.00 8.06 0.19
C LYS A 240 16.98 9.54 -0.16
N VAL A 241 18.00 10.28 0.26
CA VAL A 241 18.35 11.56 -0.35
C VAL A 241 19.41 11.28 -1.40
N ALA A 242 19.08 11.53 -2.67
CA ALA A 242 19.94 11.14 -3.78
C ALA A 242 20.39 12.35 -4.58
N ARG A 243 21.68 12.36 -4.95
CA ARG A 243 22.28 13.37 -5.81
C ARG A 243 22.12 12.96 -7.27
N THR A 244 21.64 13.89 -8.11
CA THR A 244 21.67 13.74 -9.58
C THR A 244 22.26 14.98 -10.19
N VAL A 245 23.04 14.81 -11.28
CA VAL A 245 23.68 15.92 -12.00
C VAL A 245 23.14 16.01 -13.40
N TRP A 246 22.64 17.17 -13.75
CA TRP A 246 22.06 17.47 -15.04
C TRP A 246 22.91 18.53 -15.75
N SER A 247 23.10 18.35 -17.05
CA SER A 247 23.86 19.29 -17.89
C SER A 247 23.03 19.65 -19.12
N ARG A 248 23.05 20.93 -19.47
CA ARG A 248 22.49 21.45 -20.73
C ARG A 248 23.41 21.04 -21.87
N GLN A 249 22.86 20.36 -22.85
CA GLN A 249 23.53 19.95 -24.07
C GLN A 249 22.85 20.60 -25.29
N SER A 250 23.36 20.36 -26.52
CA SER A 250 22.76 20.87 -27.76
C SER A 250 21.29 20.45 -27.94
N GLU A 251 20.92 19.26 -27.41
CA GLU A 251 19.58 18.67 -27.53
C GLU A 251 18.73 18.87 -26.28
N GLY A 252 19.10 19.76 -25.35
CA GLY A 252 18.40 20.02 -24.10
C GLY A 252 19.11 19.45 -22.87
N TRP A 253 18.36 19.28 -21.78
CA TRP A 253 18.91 18.79 -20.53
C TRP A 253 19.11 17.27 -20.53
N ARG A 254 20.25 16.81 -19.99
CA ARG A 254 20.59 15.40 -19.85
C ARG A 254 21.15 15.11 -18.46
N CYS A 255 20.72 14.03 -17.86
CA CYS A 255 21.34 13.51 -16.64
C CYS A 255 22.68 12.86 -16.98
N ILE A 256 23.74 13.35 -16.33
CA ILE A 256 25.12 12.85 -16.53
C ILE A 256 25.63 12.06 -15.33
N GLU A 257 24.95 12.13 -14.17
CA GLU A 257 25.28 11.38 -12.96
C GLU A 257 24.02 11.12 -12.15
N GLY A 258 23.80 9.88 -11.74
CA GLY A 258 22.69 9.46 -10.88
C GLY A 258 22.85 8.00 -10.44
N PRO A 259 22.23 7.60 -9.32
CA PRO A 259 22.28 6.23 -8.84
C PRO A 259 21.56 5.26 -9.80
N ARG A 260 21.97 3.98 -9.77
CA ARG A 260 21.32 2.89 -10.51
C ARG A 260 21.15 1.69 -9.58
N GLU A 261 20.04 1.69 -8.86
CA GLU A 261 19.71 0.62 -7.92
C GLU A 261 18.83 -0.43 -8.60
N ILE A 262 18.91 -1.66 -8.09
CA ILE A 262 17.98 -2.73 -8.45
C ILE A 262 16.74 -2.60 -7.58
N VAL A 263 15.57 -2.74 -8.18
CA VAL A 263 14.26 -2.65 -7.50
C VAL A 263 13.73 -4.06 -7.30
N GLU A 264 13.14 -4.31 -6.13
CA GLU A 264 12.42 -5.56 -5.85
C GLU A 264 11.18 -5.66 -6.75
N GLU A 265 10.91 -6.85 -7.27
CA GLU A 265 9.77 -7.15 -8.16
C GLU A 265 8.98 -8.38 -7.69
N GLY A 266 7.74 -8.49 -8.13
CA GLY A 266 6.89 -9.65 -7.88
C GLY A 266 6.74 -9.99 -6.40
N ASP A 267 6.97 -11.25 -6.04
CA ASP A 267 6.82 -11.73 -4.66
C ASP A 267 7.79 -11.06 -3.67
N GLN A 268 8.97 -10.60 -4.10
CA GLN A 268 9.88 -9.82 -3.26
C GLN A 268 9.31 -8.44 -2.93
N ALA A 269 8.74 -7.75 -3.92
CA ALA A 269 8.11 -6.45 -3.73
C ALA A 269 6.87 -6.55 -2.83
N ASP A 270 6.02 -7.56 -3.02
CA ASP A 270 4.84 -7.78 -2.19
C ASP A 270 5.21 -8.04 -0.72
N TYR A 271 6.23 -8.88 -0.49
CA TYR A 271 6.72 -9.14 0.85
C TYR A 271 7.29 -7.87 1.50
N ALA A 272 8.10 -7.11 0.77
CA ALA A 272 8.68 -5.85 1.26
C ALA A 272 7.59 -4.81 1.56
N ALA A 273 6.55 -4.73 0.73
CA ALA A 273 5.39 -3.86 0.96
C ALA A 273 4.66 -4.22 2.26
N CYS A 274 4.39 -5.51 2.50
CA CYS A 274 3.74 -5.98 3.73
C CYS A 274 4.58 -5.68 4.98
N VAL A 275 5.89 -5.87 4.92
CA VAL A 275 6.82 -5.56 6.02
C VAL A 275 6.87 -4.05 6.29
N LEU A 276 6.97 -3.21 5.25
CA LEU A 276 7.00 -1.76 5.40
C LEU A 276 5.67 -1.22 5.93
N GLY A 277 4.54 -1.70 5.37
CA GLY A 277 3.19 -1.30 5.82
C GLY A 277 2.97 -1.61 7.29
N LEU A 278 3.30 -2.83 7.74
CA LEU A 278 3.17 -3.22 9.15
C LEU A 278 4.11 -2.40 10.06
N ARG A 279 5.36 -2.19 9.66
CA ARG A 279 6.33 -1.38 10.41
C ARG A 279 5.79 0.02 10.65
N ASP A 280 5.42 0.70 9.59
CA ASP A 280 4.99 2.09 9.65
C ASP A 280 3.66 2.24 10.38
N TYR A 281 2.73 1.29 10.22
CA TYR A 281 1.48 1.32 10.97
C TYR A 281 1.72 1.24 12.48
N VAL A 282 2.62 0.36 12.92
CA VAL A 282 2.99 0.21 14.33
C VAL A 282 3.77 1.42 14.84
N GLU A 283 4.78 1.88 14.09
CA GLU A 283 5.67 2.97 14.53
C GLU A 283 4.98 4.33 14.52
N LYS A 284 4.21 4.67 13.45
CA LYS A 284 3.48 5.94 13.34
C LYS A 284 2.37 6.07 14.38
N ASN A 285 1.72 4.95 14.74
CA ASN A 285 0.75 4.91 15.85
C ASN A 285 1.38 4.73 17.23
N ARG A 286 2.72 4.63 17.34
CA ARG A 286 3.48 4.51 18.60
C ARG A 286 3.13 3.28 19.43
N PHE A 287 2.73 2.16 18.78
CA PHE A 287 2.56 0.91 19.51
C PHE A 287 3.93 0.35 19.95
N PRO A 288 4.06 -0.17 21.18
CA PRO A 288 5.30 -0.74 21.67
C PRO A 288 5.71 -2.02 20.88
N GLY A 289 4.76 -2.70 20.27
CA GLY A 289 4.97 -3.91 19.50
C GLY A 289 3.66 -4.54 19.08
N VAL A 290 3.71 -5.80 18.67
CA VAL A 290 2.54 -6.57 18.25
C VAL A 290 2.38 -7.86 19.03
N VAL A 291 1.12 -8.28 19.18
CA VAL A 291 0.71 -9.62 19.63
C VAL A 291 0.05 -10.33 18.46
N LEU A 292 0.24 -11.62 18.32
CA LEU A 292 -0.48 -12.43 17.33
C LEU A 292 -0.72 -13.86 17.81
N GLY A 293 -1.75 -14.50 17.27
CA GLY A 293 -1.98 -15.92 17.44
C GLY A 293 -1.08 -16.74 16.52
N LEU A 294 -0.25 -17.64 17.03
CA LEU A 294 0.60 -18.54 16.25
C LEU A 294 0.06 -19.95 16.32
N SER A 295 -0.69 -20.35 15.28
CA SER A 295 -1.45 -21.59 15.26
C SER A 295 -0.67 -22.80 14.72
N GLY A 296 0.52 -22.60 14.16
CA GLY A 296 1.24 -23.64 13.40
C GLY A 296 0.76 -23.77 11.94
N GLY A 297 -0.13 -22.89 11.47
CA GLY A 297 -0.51 -22.74 10.07
C GLY A 297 0.36 -21.70 9.35
N VAL A 298 0.41 -21.79 8.00
CA VAL A 298 1.30 -20.97 7.16
C VAL A 298 1.00 -19.47 7.27
N ASP A 299 -0.27 -19.06 7.41
CA ASP A 299 -0.67 -17.65 7.53
C ASP A 299 -0.09 -17.01 8.79
N SER A 300 -0.33 -17.64 9.94
CA SER A 300 0.19 -17.12 11.22
C SER A 300 1.72 -17.13 11.27
N ALA A 301 2.38 -18.13 10.68
CA ALA A 301 3.82 -18.22 10.59
C ALA A 301 4.41 -17.12 9.68
N LEU A 302 3.80 -16.87 8.52
CA LEU A 302 4.20 -15.79 7.62
C LEU A 302 3.98 -14.41 8.26
N CYS A 303 2.83 -14.21 8.92
CA CYS A 303 2.55 -12.98 9.66
C CYS A 303 3.58 -12.73 10.78
N ALA A 304 3.94 -13.77 11.55
CA ALA A 304 4.98 -13.68 12.57
C ALA A 304 6.35 -13.32 11.97
N ALA A 305 6.73 -13.94 10.84
CA ALA A 305 7.96 -13.63 10.14
C ALA A 305 8.00 -12.18 9.63
N MET A 306 6.91 -11.70 9.01
CA MET A 306 6.78 -10.30 8.58
C MET A 306 6.84 -9.33 9.78
N ALA A 307 6.20 -9.67 10.90
CA ALA A 307 6.24 -8.85 12.11
C ALA A 307 7.65 -8.74 12.69
N VAL A 308 8.39 -9.84 12.73
CA VAL A 308 9.79 -9.85 13.20
C VAL A 308 10.70 -9.10 12.22
N ASP A 309 10.51 -9.26 10.91
CA ASP A 309 11.24 -8.50 9.90
C ASP A 309 10.96 -6.98 10.00
N ALA A 310 9.74 -6.61 10.33
CA ALA A 310 9.33 -5.21 10.50
C ALA A 310 9.87 -4.58 11.79
N LEU A 311 9.78 -5.28 12.93
CA LEU A 311 9.89 -4.69 14.26
C LEU A 311 11.08 -5.20 15.09
N GLY A 312 11.63 -6.38 14.76
CA GLY A 312 12.54 -7.14 15.63
C GLY A 312 11.80 -8.09 16.57
N ALA A 313 12.45 -9.18 16.93
CA ALA A 313 11.86 -10.25 17.74
C ALA A 313 11.38 -9.77 19.12
N GLU A 314 12.08 -8.82 19.72
CA GLU A 314 11.78 -8.25 21.05
C GLU A 314 10.46 -7.48 21.10
N ARG A 315 9.93 -7.07 19.95
CA ARG A 315 8.66 -6.34 19.83
C ARG A 315 7.50 -7.22 19.33
N VAL A 316 7.72 -8.53 19.21
CA VAL A 316 6.70 -9.48 18.72
C VAL A 316 6.44 -10.55 19.78
N HIS A 317 5.17 -10.69 20.15
CA HIS A 317 4.72 -11.69 21.13
C HIS A 317 3.72 -12.64 20.46
N ALA A 318 4.09 -13.90 20.29
CA ALA A 318 3.22 -14.94 19.76
C ALA A 318 2.55 -15.75 20.87
N VAL A 319 1.29 -16.08 20.67
CA VAL A 319 0.51 -16.87 21.62
C VAL A 319 -0.10 -18.07 20.90
N MET A 320 0.20 -19.29 21.38
CA MET A 320 -0.47 -20.52 20.97
C MET A 320 -1.70 -20.74 21.87
N LEU A 321 -2.84 -21.02 21.25
CA LEU A 321 -4.15 -21.15 21.93
C LEU A 321 -4.78 -22.51 21.61
N PRO A 322 -4.20 -23.63 22.16
CA PRO A 322 -4.62 -24.98 21.81
C PRO A 322 -5.97 -25.35 22.42
N TYR A 323 -6.72 -26.15 21.68
CA TYR A 323 -7.92 -26.85 22.14
C TYR A 323 -7.81 -28.34 21.79
N ARG A 324 -8.76 -29.16 22.19
CA ARG A 324 -8.76 -30.62 21.99
C ARG A 324 -8.62 -31.09 20.54
N PHE A 325 -8.95 -30.21 19.58
CA PHE A 325 -8.82 -30.50 18.14
C PHE A 325 -7.48 -30.04 17.55
N THR A 326 -6.69 -29.29 18.31
CA THR A 326 -5.38 -28.82 17.87
C THR A 326 -4.41 -30.00 17.86
N SER A 327 -3.83 -30.28 16.70
CA SER A 327 -2.89 -31.39 16.56
C SER A 327 -1.56 -31.11 17.27
N ASN A 328 -0.91 -32.18 17.76
CA ASN A 328 0.46 -32.06 18.29
C ASN A 328 1.44 -31.53 17.26
N GLU A 329 1.21 -31.84 15.99
CA GLU A 329 1.99 -31.32 14.87
C GLU A 329 1.91 -29.79 14.82
N SER A 330 0.72 -29.20 14.85
CA SER A 330 0.52 -27.75 14.87
C SER A 330 1.16 -27.06 16.09
N ILE A 331 1.10 -27.68 17.25
CA ILE A 331 1.76 -27.18 18.48
C ILE A 331 3.28 -27.17 18.31
N ASN A 332 3.86 -28.24 17.81
CA ASN A 332 5.30 -28.37 17.56
C ASN A 332 5.78 -27.41 16.47
N ASP A 333 5.02 -27.28 15.38
CA ASP A 333 5.30 -26.37 14.29
C ASP A 333 5.30 -24.91 14.74
N ALA A 334 4.32 -24.51 15.57
CA ALA A 334 4.26 -23.17 16.14
C ALA A 334 5.48 -22.89 17.04
N ALA A 335 5.82 -23.83 17.92
CA ALA A 335 6.99 -23.70 18.81
C ALA A 335 8.30 -23.58 18.00
N ALA A 336 8.50 -24.43 17.00
CA ALA A 336 9.69 -24.39 16.13
C ALA A 336 9.80 -23.08 15.34
N CYS A 337 8.68 -22.56 14.83
CA CYS A 337 8.63 -21.25 14.16
C CYS A 337 8.99 -20.11 15.13
N ALA A 338 8.44 -20.13 16.35
CA ALA A 338 8.73 -19.13 17.37
C ALA A 338 10.22 -19.15 17.78
N GLU A 339 10.81 -20.32 17.94
CA GLU A 339 12.24 -20.51 18.25
C GLU A 339 13.11 -19.97 17.10
N ALA A 340 12.82 -20.33 15.86
CA ALA A 340 13.58 -19.88 14.69
C ALA A 340 13.53 -18.35 14.53
N LEU A 341 12.39 -17.73 14.81
CA LEU A 341 12.20 -16.28 14.81
C LEU A 341 12.72 -15.59 16.10
N LYS A 342 13.08 -16.35 17.13
CA LYS A 342 13.58 -15.87 18.43
C LYS A 342 12.59 -14.94 19.15
N LEU A 343 11.30 -15.10 18.93
CA LEU A 343 10.29 -14.24 19.52
C LEU A 343 9.77 -14.78 20.86
N ARG A 344 9.16 -13.90 21.65
CA ARG A 344 8.45 -14.31 22.86
C ARG A 344 7.26 -15.20 22.49
N TYR A 345 7.15 -16.36 23.12
CA TYR A 345 6.13 -17.36 22.83
C TYR A 345 5.50 -17.90 24.11
N ASP A 346 4.18 -17.82 24.23
CA ASP A 346 3.40 -18.34 25.34
C ASP A 346 2.32 -19.28 24.84
N THR A 347 1.93 -20.28 25.64
CA THR A 347 0.86 -21.21 25.34
C THR A 347 -0.27 -21.06 26.36
N ILE A 348 -1.49 -20.77 25.91
CA ILE A 348 -2.68 -20.57 26.76
C ILE A 348 -3.79 -21.50 26.28
N PRO A 349 -4.04 -22.66 26.93
CA PRO A 349 -5.15 -23.55 26.59
C PRO A 349 -6.52 -22.86 26.74
N ILE A 350 -7.41 -23.07 25.75
CA ILE A 350 -8.74 -22.42 25.75
C ILE A 350 -9.86 -23.32 26.23
N ALA A 351 -9.56 -24.53 26.72
CA ALA A 351 -10.59 -25.51 27.12
C ALA A 351 -11.56 -24.96 28.20
N GLY A 352 -11.02 -24.40 29.29
CA GLY A 352 -11.84 -23.87 30.36
C GLY A 352 -12.84 -22.81 29.92
N PRO A 353 -12.42 -21.71 29.27
CA PRO A 353 -13.34 -20.67 28.78
C PRO A 353 -14.36 -21.18 27.75
N VAL A 354 -13.95 -22.06 26.81
CA VAL A 354 -14.85 -22.64 25.81
C VAL A 354 -15.94 -23.49 26.50
N GLU A 355 -15.55 -24.42 27.37
CA GLU A 355 -16.47 -25.32 28.08
C GLU A 355 -17.40 -24.54 29.00
N ALA A 356 -16.92 -23.52 29.70
CA ALA A 356 -17.76 -22.64 30.51
C ALA A 356 -18.81 -21.90 29.66
N THR A 357 -18.44 -21.42 28.49
CA THR A 357 -19.35 -20.76 27.56
C THR A 357 -20.39 -21.74 27.00
N GLU A 358 -19.98 -22.94 26.59
CA GLU A 358 -20.88 -23.97 26.11
C GLU A 358 -21.88 -24.38 27.21
N ALA A 359 -21.41 -24.57 28.44
CA ALA A 359 -22.27 -24.91 29.59
C ALA A 359 -23.30 -23.80 29.90
N ALA A 360 -22.89 -22.53 29.84
CA ALA A 360 -23.80 -21.41 30.05
C ALA A 360 -24.91 -21.31 28.99
N LEU A 361 -24.61 -21.71 27.74
CA LEU A 361 -25.56 -21.65 26.63
C LEU A 361 -26.40 -22.93 26.46
N GLN A 362 -26.01 -24.02 27.07
CA GLN A 362 -26.69 -25.31 26.95
C GLN A 362 -28.20 -25.27 27.22
N PRO A 363 -28.73 -24.52 28.22
CA PRO A 363 -30.17 -24.41 28.44
C PRO A 363 -30.91 -23.72 27.27
N LEU A 364 -30.23 -22.81 26.55
CA LEU A 364 -30.80 -22.07 25.41
C LEU A 364 -30.79 -22.91 24.14
N PHE A 365 -29.84 -23.82 24.01
CA PHE A 365 -29.70 -24.65 22.80
C PHE A 365 -30.73 -25.77 22.72
N GLY A 366 -31.40 -26.13 23.84
CA GLY A 366 -32.52 -27.06 23.86
C GLY A 366 -32.20 -28.45 23.30
N GLY A 367 -30.98 -28.94 23.50
CA GLY A 367 -30.52 -30.24 23.00
C GLY A 367 -30.22 -30.32 21.51
N ARG A 368 -30.10 -29.20 20.82
CA ARG A 368 -29.65 -29.15 19.40
C ARG A 368 -28.25 -29.76 19.24
N SER A 369 -28.03 -30.42 18.12
CA SER A 369 -26.70 -30.96 17.76
C SER A 369 -25.67 -29.85 17.59
N ARG A 370 -24.39 -30.15 17.83
CA ARG A 370 -23.25 -29.26 17.58
C ARG A 370 -23.19 -28.90 16.08
N ASP A 371 -22.87 -27.62 15.84
CA ASP A 371 -22.71 -27.08 14.49
C ASP A 371 -21.57 -26.03 14.46
N VAL A 372 -21.61 -25.12 13.51
CA VAL A 372 -20.65 -24.00 13.37
C VAL A 372 -20.65 -23.08 14.61
N THR A 373 -21.63 -23.16 15.49
CA THR A 373 -21.71 -22.35 16.71
C THR A 373 -20.55 -22.66 17.64
N GLU A 374 -20.27 -23.94 17.89
CA GLU A 374 -19.20 -24.38 18.78
C GLU A 374 -17.80 -24.13 18.14
N GLU A 375 -17.67 -24.20 16.82
CA GLU A 375 -16.46 -23.79 16.10
C GLU A 375 -16.21 -22.29 16.32
N ASN A 376 -17.24 -21.46 16.19
CA ASN A 376 -17.18 -20.02 16.40
C ASN A 376 -16.91 -19.63 17.87
N ILE A 377 -17.40 -20.39 18.85
CA ILE A 377 -17.06 -20.17 20.27
C ILE A 377 -15.56 -20.30 20.49
N GLN A 378 -14.92 -21.31 19.91
CA GLN A 378 -13.46 -21.50 20.02
C GLN A 378 -12.71 -20.32 19.40
N SER A 379 -13.06 -19.92 18.16
CA SER A 379 -12.44 -18.79 17.48
C SER A 379 -12.58 -17.49 18.27
N ARG A 380 -13.80 -17.19 18.78
CA ARG A 380 -14.05 -15.99 19.61
C ARG A 380 -13.34 -16.02 20.95
N THR A 381 -13.22 -17.19 21.57
CA THR A 381 -12.44 -17.34 22.82
C THR A 381 -10.97 -17.02 22.57
N ARG A 382 -10.38 -17.48 21.46
CA ARG A 382 -9.02 -17.09 21.05
C ARG A 382 -8.92 -15.57 20.85
N GLY A 383 -9.87 -14.98 20.13
CA GLY A 383 -9.94 -13.53 19.93
C GLY A 383 -10.03 -12.75 21.24
N LEU A 384 -10.86 -13.18 22.19
CA LEU A 384 -11.00 -12.56 23.50
C LEU A 384 -9.67 -12.59 24.28
N ILE A 385 -8.99 -13.72 24.32
CA ILE A 385 -7.71 -13.87 25.03
C ILE A 385 -6.64 -12.98 24.39
N LEU A 386 -6.49 -13.02 23.07
CA LEU A 386 -5.52 -12.19 22.36
C LEU A 386 -5.77 -10.69 22.56
N MET A 387 -7.03 -10.24 22.50
CA MET A 387 -7.37 -8.84 22.79
C MET A 387 -7.09 -8.46 24.25
N SER A 388 -7.31 -9.38 25.18
CA SER A 388 -6.99 -9.14 26.60
C SER A 388 -5.47 -8.97 26.81
N VAL A 389 -4.66 -9.79 26.14
CA VAL A 389 -3.19 -9.64 26.15
C VAL A 389 -2.78 -8.32 25.50
N SER A 390 -3.34 -8.00 24.34
CA SER A 390 -3.12 -6.73 23.62
C SER A 390 -3.40 -5.53 24.52
N ASN A 391 -4.58 -5.47 25.13
CA ASN A 391 -4.99 -4.38 26.01
C ASN A 391 -4.07 -4.26 27.25
N LYS A 392 -3.68 -5.39 27.83
CA LYS A 392 -2.84 -5.39 29.03
C LYS A 392 -1.41 -4.93 28.76
N LEU A 393 -0.87 -5.25 27.58
CA LEU A 393 0.50 -4.91 27.19
C LEU A 393 0.60 -3.61 26.39
N GLY A 394 -0.52 -3.04 25.93
CA GLY A 394 -0.57 -1.91 25.03
C GLY A 394 -0.07 -2.22 23.60
N ALA A 395 0.23 -3.49 23.29
CA ALA A 395 0.70 -3.94 22.01
C ALA A 395 -0.49 -4.15 21.05
N MET A 396 -0.30 -3.86 19.76
CA MET A 396 -1.34 -4.06 18.75
C MET A 396 -1.55 -5.55 18.46
N LEU A 397 -2.79 -6.00 18.38
CA LEU A 397 -3.09 -7.35 17.89
C LEU A 397 -3.00 -7.35 16.35
N ALA A 398 -2.09 -8.13 15.78
CA ALA A 398 -2.04 -8.42 14.35
C ALA A 398 -2.92 -9.62 14.02
N THR A 399 -3.80 -9.46 13.03
CA THR A 399 -4.62 -10.55 12.49
C THR A 399 -3.95 -11.23 11.32
N THR A 400 -4.28 -12.48 11.05
CA THR A 400 -3.54 -13.35 10.13
C THR A 400 -4.39 -13.87 8.96
N GLY A 401 -5.58 -13.32 8.76
CA GLY A 401 -6.47 -13.72 7.67
C GLY A 401 -5.95 -13.28 6.29
N ASN A 402 -6.09 -14.11 5.28
CA ASN A 402 -5.67 -13.83 3.90
C ASN A 402 -6.85 -13.43 3.00
N LYS A 403 -6.53 -13.00 1.75
CA LYS A 403 -7.53 -12.52 0.80
C LYS A 403 -8.52 -13.61 0.38
N SER A 404 -8.06 -14.85 0.21
CA SER A 404 -8.92 -15.98 -0.19
C SER A 404 -10.00 -16.25 0.86
N GLU A 405 -9.61 -16.34 2.13
CA GLU A 405 -10.51 -16.54 3.28
C GLU A 405 -11.48 -15.36 3.44
N MET A 406 -10.96 -14.14 3.37
CA MET A 406 -11.77 -12.92 3.45
C MET A 406 -12.77 -12.80 2.29
N SER A 407 -12.41 -13.27 1.11
CA SER A 407 -13.29 -13.25 -0.07
C SER A 407 -14.52 -14.09 0.14
N VAL A 408 -14.36 -15.34 0.58
CA VAL A 408 -15.46 -16.30 0.72
C VAL A 408 -16.10 -16.30 2.11
N GLY A 409 -15.55 -15.49 3.04
CA GLY A 409 -16.04 -15.39 4.42
C GLY A 409 -15.68 -16.60 5.28
N TYR A 410 -14.63 -17.34 4.93
CA TYR A 410 -14.07 -18.41 5.76
C TYR A 410 -13.27 -17.82 6.91
N ALA A 411 -13.97 -17.09 7.76
CA ALA A 411 -13.46 -16.36 8.89
C ALA A 411 -14.58 -16.10 9.92
N THR A 412 -14.25 -15.98 11.18
CA THR A 412 -15.21 -15.77 12.28
C THR A 412 -15.17 -14.31 12.75
N LEU A 413 -16.31 -13.61 12.65
CA LEU A 413 -16.46 -12.28 13.27
C LEU A 413 -16.15 -12.32 14.76
N TYR A 414 -15.31 -11.37 15.21
CA TYR A 414 -14.86 -11.26 16.61
C TYR A 414 -14.03 -12.46 17.10
N GLY A 415 -13.58 -13.31 16.18
CA GLY A 415 -12.69 -14.43 16.43
C GLY A 415 -11.32 -14.19 15.77
N ASP A 416 -10.99 -14.95 14.75
CA ASP A 416 -9.76 -14.83 13.94
C ASP A 416 -9.65 -13.54 13.11
N MET A 417 -10.78 -12.82 12.95
CA MET A 417 -10.80 -11.47 12.35
C MET A 417 -10.43 -10.35 13.32
N ASN A 418 -10.25 -10.65 14.63
CA ASN A 418 -9.85 -9.65 15.62
C ASN A 418 -8.44 -9.13 15.36
N GLY A 419 -8.27 -7.82 15.44
CA GLY A 419 -6.97 -7.18 15.36
C GLY A 419 -7.04 -5.73 14.90
N GLY A 420 -5.92 -5.01 15.05
CA GLY A 420 -5.78 -3.63 14.63
C GLY A 420 -5.23 -3.48 13.21
N PHE A 421 -4.51 -4.51 12.71
CA PHE A 421 -3.93 -4.51 11.37
C PHE A 421 -3.71 -5.94 10.84
N ASN A 422 -3.88 -6.12 9.54
CA ASN A 422 -3.72 -7.40 8.85
C ASN A 422 -2.68 -7.29 7.71
N PRO A 423 -1.42 -7.68 7.91
CA PRO A 423 -0.41 -7.59 6.85
C PRO A 423 -0.68 -8.51 5.65
N LEU A 424 -1.49 -9.56 5.81
CA LEU A 424 -1.80 -10.54 4.78
C LEU A 424 -3.13 -10.30 4.06
N LYS A 425 -3.86 -9.24 4.43
CA LYS A 425 -5.26 -8.99 4.02
C LYS A 425 -5.50 -9.10 2.52
N ASP A 426 -4.54 -8.65 1.70
CA ASP A 426 -4.67 -8.57 0.25
C ASP A 426 -3.80 -9.59 -0.51
N LEU A 427 -3.33 -10.64 0.19
CA LEU A 427 -2.56 -11.75 -0.37
C LEU A 427 -3.43 -13.01 -0.49
N TYR A 428 -3.48 -13.61 -1.68
CA TYR A 428 -4.15 -14.89 -1.88
C TYR A 428 -3.41 -16.06 -1.22
N LYS A 429 -4.12 -17.13 -0.87
CA LYS A 429 -3.54 -18.30 -0.18
C LYS A 429 -2.37 -18.92 -0.94
N THR A 430 -2.48 -19.06 -2.24
CA THR A 430 -1.39 -19.57 -3.08
C THR A 430 -0.15 -18.69 -3.03
N GLN A 431 -0.35 -17.38 -2.90
CA GLN A 431 0.74 -16.41 -2.73
C GLN A 431 1.36 -16.51 -1.32
N ILE A 432 0.57 -16.73 -0.28
CA ILE A 432 1.06 -16.96 1.10
C ILE A 432 2.11 -18.08 1.11
N PHE A 433 1.84 -19.22 0.45
CA PHE A 433 2.80 -20.32 0.36
C PHE A 433 4.10 -19.92 -0.35
N ARG A 434 3.99 -19.16 -1.47
CA ARG A 434 5.19 -18.69 -2.19
C ARG A 434 6.01 -17.72 -1.35
N LEU A 435 5.35 -16.79 -0.64
CA LEU A 435 6.02 -15.81 0.23
C LEU A 435 6.66 -16.48 1.46
N ALA A 436 6.03 -17.49 2.04
CA ALA A 436 6.64 -18.28 3.12
C ALA A 436 7.92 -19.01 2.67
N ALA A 437 7.88 -19.63 1.49
CA ALA A 437 9.05 -20.24 0.89
C ALA A 437 10.12 -19.21 0.48
N LEU A 438 9.71 -18.04 0.00
CA LEU A 438 10.61 -16.93 -0.33
C LEU A 438 11.35 -16.44 0.92
N ARG A 439 10.63 -16.20 2.03
CA ARG A 439 11.21 -15.68 3.27
C ARG A 439 12.34 -16.54 3.81
N ASN A 440 12.28 -17.82 3.65
CA ASN A 440 13.33 -18.75 4.08
C ASN A 440 14.63 -18.62 3.26
N ARG A 441 14.62 -17.90 2.14
CA ARG A 441 15.76 -17.75 1.21
C ARG A 441 16.16 -16.29 1.03
N TRP A 442 15.27 -15.36 1.32
CA TRP A 442 15.44 -13.94 1.08
C TRP A 442 14.67 -13.13 2.12
N ARG A 443 15.14 -11.95 2.40
CA ARG A 443 14.45 -10.94 3.21
C ARG A 443 14.70 -9.54 2.65
N PRO A 444 13.76 -8.59 2.85
CA PRO A 444 13.93 -7.24 2.33
C PRO A 444 15.09 -6.51 3.02
N PHE A 445 15.59 -5.48 2.37
CA PHE A 445 16.58 -4.60 2.98
C PHE A 445 16.05 -3.99 4.28
N GLY A 446 16.90 -3.94 5.31
CA GLY A 446 16.54 -3.40 6.61
C GLY A 446 15.58 -4.26 7.43
N ALA A 447 15.32 -5.51 7.01
CA ALA A 447 14.59 -6.47 7.84
C ALA A 447 15.37 -6.75 9.13
N ARG A 448 14.64 -6.76 10.26
CA ARG A 448 15.23 -6.94 11.62
C ARG A 448 15.23 -8.40 12.06
N GLY A 449 14.58 -9.27 11.31
CA GLY A 449 14.51 -10.70 11.60
C GLY A 449 15.80 -11.46 11.28
N PRO A 450 15.92 -12.72 11.73
CA PRO A 450 17.09 -13.55 11.46
C PRO A 450 17.18 -13.98 9.98
N ASP A 451 18.39 -14.25 9.53
CA ASP A 451 18.63 -14.85 8.21
C ASP A 451 18.24 -16.34 8.15
N GLY A 452 17.99 -16.82 6.95
CA GLY A 452 17.76 -18.22 6.67
C GLY A 452 16.33 -18.70 6.97
N GLU A 453 16.20 -20.01 7.19
CA GLU A 453 14.93 -20.69 7.37
C GLU A 453 14.31 -20.36 8.74
N VAL A 454 13.18 -19.65 8.73
CA VAL A 454 12.44 -19.24 9.94
C VAL A 454 11.02 -19.79 9.97
N ILE A 455 10.49 -20.21 8.82
CA ILE A 455 9.21 -20.90 8.71
C ILE A 455 9.52 -22.37 8.44
N PRO A 456 9.25 -23.28 9.40
CA PRO A 456 9.50 -24.71 9.21
C PRO A 456 8.92 -25.24 7.90
N LYS A 457 9.64 -26.12 7.21
CA LYS A 457 9.20 -26.72 5.93
C LYS A 457 7.87 -27.46 6.08
N ASN A 458 7.65 -28.07 7.25
CA ASN A 458 6.40 -28.77 7.54
C ASN A 458 5.19 -27.83 7.47
N ILE A 459 5.29 -26.61 8.00
CA ILE A 459 4.24 -25.58 7.90
C ILE A 459 3.92 -25.24 6.43
N ILE A 460 4.94 -25.19 5.57
CA ILE A 460 4.76 -24.86 4.15
C ILE A 460 4.16 -26.05 3.37
N ALA A 461 4.49 -27.27 3.76
CA ALA A 461 4.03 -28.48 3.07
C ALA A 461 2.64 -28.98 3.54
N LYS A 462 2.24 -28.62 4.75
CA LYS A 462 1.02 -29.07 5.41
C LYS A 462 -0.23 -28.52 4.72
N ALA A 463 -1.24 -29.38 4.58
CA ALA A 463 -2.54 -28.97 4.07
C ALA A 463 -3.24 -28.00 5.04
N PRO A 464 -3.82 -26.88 4.54
CA PRO A 464 -4.53 -25.92 5.40
C PRO A 464 -5.72 -26.53 6.12
N SER A 465 -5.86 -26.16 7.41
CA SER A 465 -6.99 -26.56 8.25
C SER A 465 -7.19 -25.55 9.38
N ALA A 466 -8.43 -25.25 9.70
CA ALA A 466 -8.78 -24.40 10.85
C ALA A 466 -8.70 -25.13 12.21
N GLU A 467 -8.64 -26.47 12.23
CA GLU A 467 -8.59 -27.33 13.44
C GLU A 467 -9.65 -26.98 14.53
N LEU A 468 -10.88 -26.67 14.10
CA LEU A 468 -12.00 -26.35 14.99
C LEU A 468 -12.91 -27.55 15.24
N ARG A 469 -12.77 -28.62 14.46
CA ARG A 469 -13.43 -29.92 14.59
C ARG A 469 -12.50 -31.05 14.18
N GLU A 470 -12.92 -32.26 14.48
CA GLU A 470 -12.11 -33.47 14.19
C GLU A 470 -11.91 -33.67 12.68
N ASN A 471 -10.67 -33.94 12.29
CA ASN A 471 -10.24 -34.20 10.90
C ASN A 471 -10.64 -33.12 9.87
N GLN A 472 -10.81 -31.88 10.31
CA GLN A 472 -11.20 -30.76 9.45
C GLN A 472 -10.14 -30.46 8.40
N LYS A 473 -10.61 -30.19 7.16
CA LYS A 473 -9.81 -29.62 6.06
C LYS A 473 -10.58 -28.45 5.43
N ASP A 474 -9.87 -27.42 4.99
CA ASP A 474 -10.51 -26.28 4.32
C ASP A 474 -11.25 -26.73 3.06
N GLN A 475 -10.72 -27.76 2.37
CA GLN A 475 -11.33 -28.35 1.18
C GLN A 475 -12.67 -29.08 1.44
N ASP A 476 -13.07 -29.32 2.70
CA ASP A 476 -14.41 -29.81 3.02
C ASP A 476 -15.49 -28.79 2.63
N SER A 477 -15.13 -27.51 2.61
CA SER A 477 -16.05 -26.39 2.34
C SER A 477 -15.69 -25.58 1.10
N LEU A 478 -14.41 -25.51 0.73
CA LEU A 478 -13.84 -24.69 -0.33
C LEU A 478 -13.27 -25.52 -1.48
N PRO A 479 -13.27 -25.00 -2.71
CA PRO A 479 -12.46 -25.60 -3.78
C PRO A 479 -10.97 -25.60 -3.42
N PRO A 480 -10.13 -26.40 -4.12
CA PRO A 480 -8.68 -26.29 -3.98
C PRO A 480 -8.20 -24.85 -4.20
N TYR A 481 -7.31 -24.37 -3.34
CA TYR A 481 -6.87 -22.96 -3.36
C TYR A 481 -6.36 -22.46 -4.71
N PRO A 482 -5.63 -23.23 -5.54
CA PRO A 482 -5.24 -22.75 -6.87
C PRO A 482 -6.44 -22.39 -7.77
N ALA A 483 -7.52 -23.18 -7.71
CA ALA A 483 -8.73 -22.88 -8.46
C ALA A 483 -9.54 -21.74 -7.80
N LEU A 484 -9.66 -21.76 -6.47
CA LEU A 484 -10.34 -20.71 -5.72
C LEU A 484 -9.73 -19.33 -5.99
N ASP A 485 -8.41 -19.21 -5.85
CA ASP A 485 -7.70 -17.93 -6.02
C ASP A 485 -7.81 -17.40 -7.45
N ALA A 486 -7.69 -18.26 -8.46
CA ALA A 486 -7.84 -17.87 -9.86
C ALA A 486 -9.27 -17.40 -10.20
N ILE A 487 -10.29 -18.06 -9.64
CA ILE A 487 -11.69 -17.62 -9.79
C ILE A 487 -11.91 -16.29 -9.07
N LEU A 488 -11.37 -16.13 -7.85
CA LEU A 488 -11.49 -14.90 -7.09
C LEU A 488 -10.78 -13.73 -7.77
N GLU A 489 -9.57 -13.91 -8.27
CA GLU A 489 -8.86 -12.91 -9.06
C GLU A 489 -9.68 -12.47 -10.27
N SER A 490 -10.30 -13.42 -10.98
CA SER A 490 -11.17 -13.12 -12.12
C SER A 490 -12.41 -12.33 -11.72
N LEU A 491 -13.05 -12.67 -10.58
CA LEU A 491 -14.25 -11.97 -10.09
C LEU A 491 -13.95 -10.61 -9.44
N VAL A 492 -12.82 -10.45 -8.76
CA VAL A 492 -12.52 -9.27 -7.93
C VAL A 492 -11.68 -8.26 -8.69
N GLU A 493 -10.50 -8.65 -9.19
CA GLU A 493 -9.59 -7.74 -9.87
C GLU A 493 -10.03 -7.46 -11.32
N LYS A 494 -10.41 -8.52 -12.06
CA LYS A 494 -10.75 -8.43 -13.48
C LYS A 494 -12.24 -8.16 -13.73
N GLU A 495 -13.10 -8.25 -12.70
CA GLU A 495 -14.57 -8.06 -12.80
C GLU A 495 -15.22 -8.87 -13.93
N MET A 496 -14.71 -10.08 -14.15
CA MET A 496 -15.19 -10.96 -15.22
C MET A 496 -16.58 -11.51 -14.90
N ARG A 497 -17.38 -11.74 -15.96
CA ARG A 497 -18.67 -12.44 -15.84
C ARG A 497 -18.44 -13.91 -15.52
N VAL A 498 -19.39 -14.51 -14.82
CA VAL A 498 -19.36 -15.96 -14.51
C VAL A 498 -19.20 -16.79 -15.80
N ALA A 499 -19.89 -16.43 -16.89
CA ALA A 499 -19.77 -17.14 -18.16
C ALA A 499 -18.35 -17.10 -18.76
N ASP A 500 -17.64 -15.97 -18.61
CA ASP A 500 -16.28 -15.83 -19.15
C ASP A 500 -15.26 -16.63 -18.32
N ILE A 501 -15.49 -16.74 -17.00
CA ILE A 501 -14.65 -17.58 -16.13
C ILE A 501 -14.88 -19.07 -16.43
N VAL A 502 -16.14 -19.48 -16.64
CA VAL A 502 -16.47 -20.85 -17.05
C VAL A 502 -15.84 -21.19 -18.40
N ALA A 503 -15.80 -20.24 -19.34
CA ALA A 503 -15.14 -20.41 -20.63
C ALA A 503 -13.61 -20.63 -20.52
N GLN A 504 -12.98 -20.27 -19.39
CA GLN A 504 -11.57 -20.59 -19.10
C GLN A 504 -11.36 -22.04 -18.62
N GLY A 505 -12.44 -22.83 -18.49
CA GLY A 505 -12.38 -24.25 -18.14
C GLY A 505 -12.71 -24.56 -16.66
N TYR A 506 -13.18 -23.58 -15.90
CA TYR A 506 -13.65 -23.81 -14.53
C TYR A 506 -15.06 -24.38 -14.50
N ASP A 507 -15.32 -25.27 -13.54
CA ASP A 507 -16.66 -25.85 -13.34
C ASP A 507 -17.71 -24.79 -13.02
N PRO A 508 -18.86 -24.74 -13.75
CA PRO A 508 -19.88 -23.72 -13.57
C PRO A 508 -20.45 -23.63 -12.15
N GLU A 509 -20.67 -24.77 -11.50
CA GLU A 509 -21.24 -24.78 -10.15
C GLU A 509 -20.23 -24.28 -9.11
N THR A 510 -18.95 -24.57 -9.31
CA THR A 510 -17.85 -24.06 -8.50
C THR A 510 -17.74 -22.53 -8.63
N VAL A 511 -17.78 -21.99 -9.85
CA VAL A 511 -17.70 -20.54 -10.08
C VAL A 511 -18.89 -19.82 -9.42
N LYS A 512 -20.12 -20.32 -9.61
CA LYS A 512 -21.32 -19.77 -8.96
C LYS A 512 -21.28 -19.86 -7.45
N LYS A 513 -20.77 -20.98 -6.91
CA LYS A 513 -20.57 -21.14 -5.46
C LYS A 513 -19.61 -20.07 -4.91
N VAL A 514 -18.47 -19.86 -5.56
CA VAL A 514 -17.47 -18.85 -5.15
C VAL A 514 -18.05 -17.44 -5.25
N GLU A 515 -18.71 -17.09 -6.34
CA GLU A 515 -19.39 -15.80 -6.50
C GLU A 515 -20.44 -15.56 -5.38
N ARG A 516 -21.26 -16.56 -5.09
CA ARG A 516 -22.25 -16.47 -4.02
C ARG A 516 -21.60 -16.22 -2.65
N LEU A 517 -20.53 -16.95 -2.33
CA LEU A 517 -19.80 -16.78 -1.09
C LEU A 517 -19.16 -15.38 -1.01
N LEU A 518 -18.59 -14.90 -2.12
CA LEU A 518 -18.01 -13.56 -2.22
C LEU A 518 -19.04 -12.47 -1.87
N TYR A 519 -20.25 -12.54 -2.39
CA TYR A 519 -21.29 -11.57 -2.06
C TYR A 519 -21.80 -11.70 -0.62
N LEU A 520 -22.00 -12.93 -0.12
CA LEU A 520 -22.48 -13.16 1.23
C LEU A 520 -21.49 -12.70 2.31
N ALA A 521 -20.20 -12.73 2.01
CA ALA A 521 -19.16 -12.35 2.95
C ALA A 521 -18.95 -10.83 3.09
N GLU A 522 -19.64 -9.98 2.30
CA GLU A 522 -19.41 -8.54 2.32
C GLU A 522 -19.55 -7.91 3.71
N TYR A 523 -20.53 -8.35 4.51
CA TYR A 523 -20.72 -7.83 5.86
C TYR A 523 -19.53 -8.13 6.80
N LYS A 524 -18.85 -9.27 6.60
CA LYS A 524 -17.64 -9.63 7.36
C LYS A 524 -16.47 -8.71 6.97
N ARG A 525 -16.27 -8.51 5.68
CA ARG A 525 -15.20 -7.62 5.17
C ARG A 525 -15.32 -6.18 5.66
N ARG A 526 -16.55 -5.67 5.83
CA ARG A 526 -16.80 -4.33 6.39
C ARG A 526 -16.37 -4.17 7.85
N GLN A 527 -16.12 -5.27 8.55
CA GLN A 527 -15.68 -5.30 9.95
C GLN A 527 -14.26 -5.85 10.11
N SER A 528 -13.55 -6.07 9.00
CA SER A 528 -12.18 -6.53 9.05
C SER A 528 -11.20 -5.39 9.35
N ALA A 529 -10.09 -5.71 10.03
CA ALA A 529 -9.00 -4.79 10.26
C ALA A 529 -8.47 -4.20 8.94
N PRO A 530 -7.93 -2.96 8.94
CA PRO A 530 -7.15 -2.46 7.82
C PRO A 530 -5.95 -3.36 7.54
N GLY A 531 -5.39 -3.30 6.34
CA GLY A 531 -4.24 -4.12 5.97
C GLY A 531 -3.67 -3.72 4.62
N VAL A 532 -2.44 -4.15 4.35
CA VAL A 532 -1.67 -3.68 3.20
C VAL A 532 -2.38 -3.99 1.88
N LYS A 533 -2.57 -2.95 1.04
CA LYS A 533 -2.99 -3.10 -0.35
C LYS A 533 -1.80 -3.54 -1.20
N VAL A 534 -1.99 -4.62 -1.93
CA VAL A 534 -0.99 -5.23 -2.83
C VAL A 534 -1.52 -5.37 -4.26
N THR A 535 -2.80 -5.74 -4.39
CA THR A 535 -3.44 -5.99 -5.69
C THR A 535 -4.15 -4.76 -6.23
N SER A 536 -4.61 -4.82 -7.46
CA SER A 536 -5.37 -3.73 -8.12
C SER A 536 -6.69 -3.43 -7.42
N LYS A 537 -7.29 -4.42 -6.72
CA LYS A 537 -8.53 -4.24 -5.95
C LYS A 537 -8.46 -4.92 -4.59
N ASN A 538 -8.14 -4.15 -3.55
CA ASN A 538 -8.24 -4.62 -2.18
C ASN A 538 -9.68 -4.55 -1.65
N PHE A 539 -9.94 -5.27 -0.56
CA PHE A 539 -11.19 -5.16 0.20
C PHE A 539 -11.13 -3.95 1.15
N GLY A 540 -11.48 -2.80 0.61
CA GLY A 540 -11.44 -1.51 1.28
C GLY A 540 -12.04 -0.45 0.36
N ARG A 541 -11.21 0.49 -0.04
CA ARG A 541 -11.66 1.61 -0.91
C ARG A 541 -11.81 1.22 -2.37
N ASP A 542 -11.06 0.25 -2.86
CA ASP A 542 -11.11 -0.14 -4.28
C ASP A 542 -12.42 -0.85 -4.66
N ARG A 543 -12.99 -1.62 -3.73
CA ARG A 543 -14.20 -2.40 -3.96
C ARG A 543 -15.31 -2.01 -2.98
N ARG A 544 -16.31 -1.27 -3.47
CA ARG A 544 -17.40 -0.67 -2.68
C ARG A 544 -18.76 -1.33 -2.98
N TYR A 545 -18.88 -2.64 -2.73
CA TYR A 545 -20.13 -3.35 -2.96
C TYR A 545 -21.11 -3.15 -1.79
N PRO A 546 -22.43 -3.06 -2.08
CA PRO A 546 -23.45 -2.98 -1.05
C PRO A 546 -23.57 -4.32 -0.31
N ILE A 547 -23.72 -4.27 1.03
CA ILE A 547 -23.98 -5.45 1.85
C ILE A 547 -25.35 -6.04 1.50
N VAL A 548 -26.39 -5.18 1.45
CA VAL A 548 -27.74 -5.59 1.08
C VAL A 548 -27.81 -5.67 -0.45
N ASN A 549 -27.56 -6.86 -0.98
CA ASN A 549 -27.45 -7.10 -2.41
C ASN A 549 -28.06 -8.46 -2.80
N ARG A 550 -28.97 -8.45 -3.76
CA ARG A 550 -29.60 -9.68 -4.33
C ARG A 550 -29.10 -9.98 -5.74
N PHE A 551 -28.29 -9.14 -6.33
CA PHE A 551 -27.73 -9.41 -7.65
C PHE A 551 -26.84 -10.66 -7.62
N ARG A 552 -27.02 -11.52 -8.59
CA ARG A 552 -26.17 -12.67 -8.91
C ARG A 552 -26.03 -12.78 -10.40
N ASP A 553 -24.83 -13.04 -10.88
CA ASP A 553 -24.62 -13.29 -12.31
C ASP A 553 -25.28 -14.63 -12.69
N SER A 554 -26.22 -14.60 -13.62
CA SER A 554 -26.94 -15.80 -14.05
C SER A 554 -26.06 -16.80 -14.80
N GLY A 555 -24.87 -16.38 -15.23
CA GLY A 555 -24.02 -17.17 -16.13
C GLY A 555 -24.58 -17.32 -17.54
N LEU A 556 -25.70 -16.64 -17.86
CA LEU A 556 -26.39 -16.67 -19.14
C LEU A 556 -25.99 -15.47 -20.00
N GLY A 557 -24.72 -15.32 -20.31
CA GLY A 557 -24.25 -14.32 -21.25
C GLY A 557 -24.19 -14.90 -22.65
N LYS A 558 -25.08 -14.50 -23.56
CA LYS A 558 -24.80 -14.63 -24.99
C LYS A 558 -23.56 -13.75 -25.28
N ARG A 559 -22.45 -14.36 -25.66
CA ARG A 559 -21.47 -13.66 -26.46
C ARG A 559 -22.17 -13.31 -27.77
N GLU A 560 -22.38 -12.02 -28.04
CA GLU A 560 -22.38 -11.59 -29.42
C GLU A 560 -20.95 -11.78 -29.93
N PRO A 561 -20.72 -12.57 -30.99
CA PRO A 561 -19.42 -12.57 -31.63
C PRO A 561 -19.21 -11.15 -32.18
N ASP A 562 -18.06 -10.57 -31.93
CA ASP A 562 -17.57 -9.32 -32.51
C ASP A 562 -18.07 -7.95 -31.97
N ALA A 563 -18.15 -7.79 -30.65
CA ALA A 563 -17.79 -6.49 -30.13
C ALA A 563 -16.34 -6.61 -29.65
N ALA A 564 -15.38 -6.21 -30.48
CA ALA A 564 -14.03 -5.96 -30.01
C ALA A 564 -14.14 -5.11 -28.74
N ILE A 565 -13.69 -5.65 -27.61
CA ILE A 565 -13.54 -4.87 -26.38
C ILE A 565 -12.56 -3.78 -26.76
N ALA A 566 -13.09 -2.58 -27.04
CA ALA A 566 -12.23 -1.41 -27.15
C ALA A 566 -11.39 -1.40 -25.86
N PRO A 567 -10.07 -1.23 -25.95
CA PRO A 567 -9.25 -1.07 -24.75
C PRO A 567 -9.94 -0.03 -23.88
N PRO A 568 -9.93 -0.17 -22.53
CA PRO A 568 -10.53 0.82 -21.66
C PRO A 568 -9.99 2.17 -22.12
N ARG A 569 -10.89 3.06 -22.54
CA ARG A 569 -10.49 4.42 -22.94
C ARG A 569 -9.70 4.97 -21.77
N PRO A 570 -8.53 5.58 -22.00
CA PRO A 570 -7.90 6.35 -20.96
C PRO A 570 -8.98 7.29 -20.41
N ARG A 571 -9.28 7.18 -19.12
CA ARG A 571 -10.31 7.98 -18.44
C ARG A 571 -9.80 9.41 -18.38
N GLY A 572 -10.17 10.23 -19.34
CA GLY A 572 -9.71 11.60 -19.47
C GLY A 572 -10.25 12.28 -20.72
N THR A 573 -11.57 12.26 -20.92
CA THR A 573 -12.21 13.28 -21.73
C THR A 573 -13.41 13.78 -20.95
N SER A 574 -13.29 15.02 -20.46
CA SER A 574 -14.38 15.77 -19.88
C SER A 574 -15.54 15.87 -20.88
N GLU A 575 -16.64 15.16 -20.64
CA GLU A 575 -17.91 15.61 -21.20
C GLU A 575 -18.26 16.93 -20.50
N ARG A 576 -18.20 18.02 -21.23
CA ARG A 576 -18.80 19.30 -20.84
C ARG A 576 -20.30 19.04 -20.76
N PHE A 577 -20.88 19.15 -19.59
CA PHE A 577 -22.29 19.41 -19.46
C PHE A 577 -22.50 20.87 -19.88
N GLU A 578 -23.07 21.10 -21.04
CA GLU A 578 -23.74 22.34 -21.39
C GLU A 578 -25.13 22.31 -20.73
N ASP A 579 -25.42 23.45 -20.03
CA ASP A 579 -26.61 23.90 -19.31
C ASP A 579 -26.82 23.38 -17.88
#